data_ff4bbef8bec26e53b1ddc83c367076be
#
_entry.id   ff4bbef8bec26e53b1ddc83c367076be
#
_cell.length_a   1.000
_cell.length_b   1.000
_cell.length_c   1.000
_cell.angle_alpha   90.00
_cell.angle_beta   90.00
_cell.angle_gamma   90.00
#
_symmetry.space_group_name_H-M   'P 1'
#
loop_
_entity.id
_entity.type
_entity.pdbx_description
1 polymer ?
#
loop_
_entity_poly.entity_id
_entity_poly.type
_entity_poly.pdbx_seq_one_letter_code
_entity_poly.pdbx_strand_id
1 'polypeptide(L)'
;MIRKTISFAGRDDVSTPWIHAIQRNHFDEDPSAVKVASQQIKRGMETDMTAAAPTSAAVRRFSTEAAPSAERAWLFQQEMQRLFSVGLAVRTSPPRPLSAQMVAYRGRSLRLAALKFSAHSTVSLPTSASPEPRLLVSLHKDGVAMVSQGGRESRIEPGDVFVIDPSRPFSIETGEVRSHSVYLPTSAVRALVPQLDDVTALAIRSESGAAAMYRAAVDELFATAASLKDDDADRIGEALPYLLAAALSPSCASDAMPSRLKLLHKRRILQFVREHLSDPQLDANTIARGVNLSARHVYELCSDEAEPLMKWVWSERLERCSRDLREPSLRSRTIGEIAYHWGFSDVSHFSRAFKQRFAVTPREWRRS
;
A
#
# COMPACT_ATOMS: atom_id res chain seq x y z
N MET A 1 35.39 21.20 -45.20
CA MET A 1 35.41 21.72 -43.82
C MET A 1 34.27 22.71 -43.66
N ILE A 2 33.08 22.26 -43.33
CA ILE A 2 32.01 23.17 -42.86
C ILE A 2 31.17 22.33 -41.87
N ARG A 3 31.29 22.66 -40.58
CA ARG A 3 30.42 22.17 -39.51
C ARG A 3 29.05 22.83 -39.67
N LYS A 4 28.00 22.04 -39.91
CA LYS A 4 26.62 22.49 -39.77
C LYS A 4 26.18 22.27 -38.32
N THR A 5 26.07 23.37 -37.61
CA THR A 5 25.38 23.49 -36.33
C THR A 5 23.88 23.37 -36.59
N ILE A 6 23.22 22.31 -36.11
CA ILE A 6 21.75 22.23 -36.10
C ILE A 6 21.29 22.78 -34.76
N SER A 7 20.68 23.97 -34.83
CA SER A 7 19.97 24.61 -33.74
C SER A 7 18.64 23.89 -33.54
N PHE A 8 18.42 23.26 -32.36
CA PHE A 8 17.11 22.86 -31.91
C PHE A 8 16.50 24.03 -31.15
N ALA A 9 15.57 24.71 -31.80
CA ALA A 9 14.69 25.70 -31.17
C ALA A 9 13.46 24.95 -30.60
N GLY A 10 13.07 25.34 -29.39
CA GLY A 10 11.71 25.21 -28.87
C GLY A 10 11.35 23.86 -28.27
N ARG A 11 11.66 23.65 -27.00
CA ARG A 11 10.76 22.92 -26.10
C ARG A 11 10.19 23.93 -25.12
N ASP A 12 8.94 24.23 -25.31
CA ASP A 12 8.15 24.96 -24.34
C ASP A 12 8.17 24.18 -23.02
N ASP A 13 8.79 24.79 -22.05
CA ASP A 13 8.83 24.40 -20.66
C ASP A 13 7.43 24.63 -20.09
N VAL A 14 6.56 23.60 -20.18
CA VAL A 14 5.28 23.55 -19.47
C VAL A 14 5.56 23.04 -18.07
N SER A 15 6.38 23.77 -17.33
CA SER A 15 6.41 23.66 -15.87
C SER A 15 5.10 24.26 -15.37
N THR A 16 4.13 23.38 -15.12
CA THR A 16 2.84 23.75 -14.55
C THR A 16 3.07 24.47 -13.22
N PRO A 17 2.53 25.70 -13.03
CA PRO A 17 2.74 26.52 -11.82
C PRO A 17 2.31 25.84 -10.51
N TRP A 18 1.62 24.75 -10.59
CA TRP A 18 0.99 24.01 -9.48
C TRP A 18 1.96 23.11 -8.68
N ILE A 19 3.05 22.61 -9.28
CA ILE A 19 4.03 21.78 -8.57
C ILE A 19 4.75 22.60 -7.49
N HIS A 20 4.99 23.88 -7.72
CA HIS A 20 5.59 24.80 -6.74
C HIS A 20 4.61 25.28 -5.67
N ALA A 21 3.29 25.20 -5.92
CA ALA A 21 2.26 25.54 -4.92
C ALA A 21 2.08 24.41 -3.89
N ILE A 22 2.22 23.15 -4.30
CA ILE A 22 2.11 21.98 -3.39
C ILE A 22 3.33 21.91 -2.45
N GLN A 23 4.51 22.31 -2.90
CA GLN A 23 5.72 22.33 -2.06
C GLN A 23 5.82 23.55 -1.11
N ARG A 24 5.01 24.60 -1.28
CA ARG A 24 5.05 25.84 -0.48
C ARG A 24 3.86 26.04 0.44
N ASN A 25 2.80 25.24 0.36
CA ASN A 25 1.71 25.28 1.34
C ASN A 25 2.05 24.46 2.57
N HIS A 26 2.95 24.99 3.39
CA HIS A 26 2.89 24.77 4.81
C HIS A 26 1.54 25.31 5.28
N PHE A 27 0.79 24.46 5.97
CA PHE A 27 -0.49 24.65 6.59
C PHE A 27 -0.60 26.01 7.32
N ASP A 28 -1.28 26.95 6.71
CA ASP A 28 -2.05 27.98 7.40
C ASP A 28 -3.53 27.66 7.18
N GLU A 29 -4.00 26.58 7.77
CA GLU A 29 -5.44 26.31 7.91
C GLU A 29 -5.93 27.01 9.18
N ASP A 30 -6.92 27.91 9.00
CA ASP A 30 -7.68 28.51 10.08
C ASP A 30 -8.23 27.40 11.02
N PRO A 31 -7.80 27.35 12.30
CA PRO A 31 -8.23 26.31 13.23
C PRO A 31 -9.75 26.26 13.46
N SER A 32 -10.48 27.30 13.07
CA SER A 32 -11.93 27.38 13.16
C SER A 32 -12.65 26.53 12.13
N ALA A 33 -12.10 26.39 10.91
CA ALA A 33 -12.69 25.57 9.85
C ALA A 33 -12.59 24.06 10.17
N VAL A 34 -11.48 23.62 10.78
CA VAL A 34 -11.27 22.24 11.20
C VAL A 34 -12.18 21.86 12.38
N LYS A 35 -12.44 22.80 13.30
CA LYS A 35 -13.35 22.57 14.43
C LYS A 35 -14.81 22.46 14.00
N VAL A 36 -15.26 23.26 13.04
CA VAL A 36 -16.64 23.20 12.50
C VAL A 36 -16.86 21.86 11.77
N ALA A 37 -15.91 21.43 10.96
CA ALA A 37 -15.99 20.12 10.30
C ALA A 37 -16.02 18.96 11.31
N SER A 38 -15.21 19.02 12.37
CA SER A 38 -15.18 17.98 13.42
C SER A 38 -16.44 17.94 14.28
N GLN A 39 -17.11 19.07 14.51
CA GLN A 39 -18.37 19.11 15.25
C GLN A 39 -19.58 18.65 14.41
N GLN A 40 -19.57 18.89 13.11
CA GLN A 40 -20.60 18.36 12.19
C GLN A 40 -20.47 16.84 12.02
N ILE A 41 -19.25 16.29 12.00
CA ILE A 41 -19.00 14.84 11.98
C ILE A 41 -19.58 14.16 13.23
N LYS A 42 -19.41 14.76 14.43
CA LYS A 42 -19.98 14.23 15.69
C LYS A 42 -21.50 14.23 15.71
N ARG A 43 -22.17 15.25 15.19
CA ARG A 43 -23.63 15.33 15.15
C ARG A 43 -24.27 14.36 14.15
N GLY A 44 -23.58 14.01 13.03
CA GLY A 44 -24.06 13.02 12.06
C GLY A 44 -23.92 11.58 12.53
N MET A 45 -23.03 11.31 13.49
CA MET A 45 -22.81 9.96 14.02
C MET A 45 -23.81 9.53 15.11
N GLU A 46 -24.49 10.47 15.78
CA GLU A 46 -25.43 10.13 16.86
C GLU A 46 -26.84 9.74 16.39
N THR A 47 -27.18 9.96 15.11
CA THR A 47 -28.53 9.72 14.59
C THR A 47 -28.72 8.40 13.83
N ASP A 48 -27.68 7.58 13.59
CA ASP A 48 -27.78 6.37 12.73
C ASP A 48 -27.32 5.06 13.39
N MET A 49 -27.39 4.96 14.71
CA MET A 49 -26.95 3.73 15.44
C MET A 49 -28.03 2.67 15.63
N THR A 50 -29.17 2.74 14.94
CA THR A 50 -30.28 1.76 15.11
C THR A 50 -30.81 1.11 13.83
N ALA A 51 -30.10 1.17 12.73
CA ALA A 51 -30.47 0.42 11.53
C ALA A 51 -29.68 -0.89 11.43
N ALA A 52 -30.36 -2.03 11.63
CA ALA A 52 -29.82 -3.36 11.33
C ALA A 52 -29.25 -3.41 9.92
N ALA A 53 -28.05 -3.97 9.75
CA ALA A 53 -27.41 -4.11 8.46
C ALA A 53 -28.31 -4.86 7.48
N PRO A 54 -28.60 -4.35 6.27
CA PRO A 54 -29.38 -5.09 5.28
C PRO A 54 -28.62 -6.34 4.84
N THR A 55 -29.27 -7.48 4.91
CA THR A 55 -28.73 -8.83 4.59
C THR A 55 -28.66 -9.09 3.07
N SER A 56 -28.99 -8.14 2.22
CA SER A 56 -28.96 -8.25 0.76
C SER A 56 -28.05 -7.21 0.15
N ALA A 57 -27.29 -7.60 -0.86
CA ALA A 57 -26.42 -6.73 -1.62
C ALA A 57 -27.23 -5.60 -2.27
N ALA A 58 -26.96 -4.36 -1.88
CA ALA A 58 -27.72 -3.21 -2.33
C ALA A 58 -27.01 -2.47 -3.46
N VAL A 59 -27.67 -2.33 -4.59
CA VAL A 59 -27.29 -1.38 -5.65
C VAL A 59 -27.72 0.03 -5.25
N ARG A 60 -26.79 0.95 -5.14
CA ARG A 60 -27.05 2.35 -4.79
C ARG A 60 -26.66 3.27 -5.95
N ARG A 61 -27.57 4.17 -6.29
CA ARG A 61 -27.32 5.27 -7.24
C ARG A 61 -27.17 6.56 -6.48
N PHE A 62 -26.17 7.34 -6.86
CA PHE A 62 -25.85 8.63 -6.25
C PHE A 62 -25.50 9.63 -7.36
N SER A 63 -25.97 10.87 -7.23
CA SER A 63 -25.60 11.99 -8.10
C SER A 63 -25.53 13.28 -7.28
N THR A 64 -24.54 14.10 -7.59
CA THR A 64 -24.39 15.43 -6.99
C THR A 64 -25.21 16.51 -7.71
N GLU A 65 -25.83 16.21 -8.86
CA GLU A 65 -26.44 17.21 -9.73
C GLU A 65 -27.65 17.91 -9.07
N ALA A 66 -28.40 17.19 -8.24
CA ALA A 66 -29.54 17.72 -7.53
C ALA A 66 -29.15 18.65 -6.33
N ALA A 67 -27.89 18.63 -5.90
CA ALA A 67 -27.42 19.40 -4.77
C ALA A 67 -26.90 20.79 -5.18
N PRO A 68 -26.96 21.79 -4.26
CA PRO A 68 -26.32 23.08 -4.44
C PRO A 68 -24.83 22.92 -4.77
N SER A 69 -24.33 23.75 -5.66
CA SER A 69 -22.93 23.66 -6.16
C SER A 69 -21.89 23.62 -5.05
N ALA A 70 -22.08 24.39 -3.98
CA ALA A 70 -21.17 24.46 -2.85
C ALA A 70 -21.10 23.17 -2.00
N GLU A 71 -22.14 22.33 -2.05
CA GLU A 71 -22.25 21.13 -1.22
C GLU A 71 -21.83 19.85 -1.97
N ARG A 72 -21.71 19.89 -3.29
CA ARG A 72 -21.50 18.71 -4.14
C ARG A 72 -20.23 17.92 -3.78
N ALA A 73 -19.12 18.62 -3.57
CA ALA A 73 -17.86 17.99 -3.19
C ALA A 73 -17.98 17.31 -1.82
N TRP A 74 -18.57 17.98 -0.85
CA TRP A 74 -18.80 17.45 0.50
C TRP A 74 -19.72 16.22 0.47
N LEU A 75 -20.85 16.28 -0.23
CA LEU A 75 -21.76 15.13 -0.37
C LEU A 75 -21.09 13.91 -0.98
N PHE A 76 -20.27 14.11 -2.01
CA PHE A 76 -19.50 13.03 -2.62
C PHE A 76 -18.47 12.43 -1.65
N GLN A 77 -17.75 13.26 -0.90
CA GLN A 77 -16.80 12.80 0.12
C GLN A 77 -17.48 11.97 1.20
N GLN A 78 -18.65 12.40 1.71
CA GLN A 78 -19.44 11.64 2.68
C GLN A 78 -19.88 10.28 2.13
N GLU A 79 -20.32 10.22 0.87
CA GLU A 79 -20.75 8.97 0.26
C GLU A 79 -19.58 8.00 0.04
N MET A 80 -18.41 8.48 -0.35
CA MET A 80 -17.18 7.67 -0.45
C MET A 80 -16.77 7.09 0.90
N GLN A 81 -16.79 7.91 1.95
CA GLN A 81 -16.49 7.46 3.31
C GLN A 81 -17.48 6.39 3.79
N ARG A 82 -18.78 6.60 3.52
CA ARG A 82 -19.85 5.69 3.95
C ARG A 82 -19.81 4.34 3.24
N LEU A 83 -19.58 4.33 1.92
CA LEU A 83 -19.64 3.10 1.11
C LEU A 83 -18.33 2.31 1.11
N PHE A 84 -17.21 3.00 1.10
CA PHE A 84 -15.91 2.37 0.83
C PHE A 84 -14.89 2.59 1.96
N SER A 85 -15.25 3.38 2.99
CA SER A 85 -14.33 3.75 4.09
C SER A 85 -13.08 4.48 3.58
N VAL A 86 -13.23 5.27 2.50
CA VAL A 86 -12.15 6.05 1.91
C VAL A 86 -12.34 7.52 2.27
N GLY A 87 -11.43 8.06 3.08
CA GLY A 87 -11.36 9.49 3.37
C GLY A 87 -10.64 10.23 2.26
N LEU A 88 -11.32 11.20 1.65
CA LEU A 88 -10.75 12.01 0.59
C LEU A 88 -11.27 13.45 0.62
N ALA A 89 -10.45 14.38 0.16
CA ALA A 89 -10.86 15.75 -0.11
C ALA A 89 -10.90 15.96 -1.63
N VAL A 90 -12.02 16.52 -2.11
CA VAL A 90 -12.20 16.86 -3.52
C VAL A 90 -12.08 18.37 -3.67
N ARG A 91 -11.26 18.77 -4.65
CA ARG A 91 -11.08 20.18 -5.05
C ARG A 91 -11.47 20.34 -6.52
N THR A 92 -12.25 21.34 -6.81
CA THR A 92 -12.60 21.72 -8.19
C THR A 92 -12.00 23.08 -8.51
N SER A 93 -11.59 23.28 -9.75
CA SER A 93 -11.14 24.60 -10.19
C SER A 93 -12.36 25.46 -10.55
N PRO A 94 -12.52 26.65 -9.93
CA PRO A 94 -13.58 27.58 -10.31
C PRO A 94 -13.55 27.91 -11.81
N PRO A 95 -14.69 28.08 -12.47
CA PRO A 95 -16.05 28.26 -11.92
C PRO A 95 -16.91 26.97 -11.92
N ARG A 96 -16.33 25.79 -12.17
CA ARG A 96 -17.12 24.55 -12.38
C ARG A 96 -17.27 23.77 -11.07
N PRO A 97 -18.51 23.61 -10.55
CA PRO A 97 -18.76 22.73 -9.41
C PRO A 97 -18.56 21.27 -9.80
N LEU A 98 -18.30 20.41 -8.83
CA LEU A 98 -18.21 18.98 -9.03
C LEU A 98 -19.52 18.44 -9.62
N SER A 99 -19.44 17.72 -10.74
CA SER A 99 -20.47 16.80 -11.18
C SER A 99 -19.96 15.38 -10.99
N ALA A 100 -20.61 14.62 -10.12
CA ALA A 100 -20.27 13.24 -9.83
C ALA A 100 -21.54 12.38 -9.90
N GLN A 101 -21.45 11.29 -10.66
CA GLN A 101 -22.48 10.24 -10.73
C GLN A 101 -21.82 8.92 -10.34
N MET A 102 -22.51 8.13 -9.52
CA MET A 102 -22.01 6.85 -9.05
C MET A 102 -23.13 5.81 -9.04
N VAL A 103 -22.79 4.60 -9.48
CA VAL A 103 -23.59 3.39 -9.24
C VAL A 103 -22.72 2.44 -8.44
N ALA A 104 -23.06 2.23 -7.18
CA ALA A 104 -22.29 1.39 -6.26
C ALA A 104 -23.02 0.09 -5.97
N TYR A 105 -22.28 -0.99 -5.91
CA TYR A 105 -22.69 -2.29 -5.40
C TYR A 105 -21.92 -2.61 -4.13
N ARG A 106 -22.60 -2.94 -3.05
CA ARG A 106 -22.01 -3.30 -1.77
C ARG A 106 -22.55 -4.64 -1.30
N GLY A 107 -21.77 -5.69 -1.56
CA GLY A 107 -21.96 -7.02 -0.97
C GLY A 107 -21.08 -7.24 0.25
N ARG A 108 -21.02 -8.46 0.75
CA ARG A 108 -20.17 -8.86 1.89
C ARG A 108 -18.70 -8.76 1.51
N SER A 109 -18.28 -9.46 0.48
CA SER A 109 -16.89 -9.51 0.01
C SER A 109 -16.64 -8.53 -1.14
N LEU A 110 -17.61 -8.34 -2.02
CA LEU A 110 -17.51 -7.54 -3.23
C LEU A 110 -18.03 -6.11 -3.01
N ARG A 111 -17.21 -5.12 -3.35
CA ARG A 111 -17.62 -3.69 -3.37
C ARG A 111 -17.15 -3.06 -4.68
N LEU A 112 -18.07 -2.46 -5.40
CA LEU A 112 -17.86 -1.88 -6.73
C LEU A 112 -18.44 -0.48 -6.81
N ALA A 113 -17.85 0.37 -7.65
CA ALA A 113 -18.42 1.65 -8.04
C ALA A 113 -18.14 1.98 -9.50
N ALA A 114 -19.18 2.13 -10.31
CA ALA A 114 -19.08 2.81 -11.60
C ALA A 114 -19.20 4.31 -11.35
N LEU A 115 -18.21 5.09 -11.78
CA LEU A 115 -18.04 6.50 -11.46
C LEU A 115 -17.93 7.31 -12.76
N LYS A 116 -18.63 8.45 -12.78
CA LYS A 116 -18.44 9.51 -13.78
C LYS A 116 -18.24 10.83 -13.09
N PHE A 117 -17.18 11.54 -13.45
CA PHE A 117 -16.79 12.81 -12.83
C PHE A 117 -16.53 13.89 -13.85
N SER A 118 -16.82 15.13 -13.47
CA SER A 118 -16.21 16.32 -14.07
C SER A 118 -14.75 16.48 -13.62
N ALA A 119 -13.99 17.35 -14.26
CA ALA A 119 -12.63 17.68 -13.90
C ALA A 119 -12.53 18.09 -12.41
N HIS A 120 -11.61 17.44 -11.68
CA HIS A 120 -11.36 17.70 -10.26
C HIS A 120 -10.00 17.13 -9.82
N SER A 121 -9.56 17.53 -8.63
CA SER A 121 -8.46 16.85 -7.94
C SER A 121 -8.97 16.22 -6.65
N THR A 122 -8.45 15.03 -6.35
CA THR A 122 -8.74 14.30 -5.11
C THR A 122 -7.43 14.05 -4.37
N VAL A 123 -7.42 14.31 -3.07
CA VAL A 123 -6.29 13.98 -2.19
C VAL A 123 -6.79 13.17 -1.01
N SER A 124 -5.91 12.31 -0.47
CA SER A 124 -6.20 11.55 0.75
C SER A 124 -6.44 12.50 1.93
N LEU A 125 -7.40 12.13 2.78
CA LEU A 125 -7.50 12.71 4.13
C LEU A 125 -6.96 11.70 5.14
N PRO A 126 -6.33 12.16 6.24
CA PRO A 126 -6.03 11.31 7.37
C PRO A 126 -7.36 10.72 7.88
N THR A 127 -7.55 9.44 7.70
CA THR A 127 -8.72 8.71 8.21
C THR A 127 -8.31 7.85 9.39
N SER A 128 -9.21 7.70 10.36
CA SER A 128 -9.06 6.66 11.38
C SER A 128 -8.93 5.31 10.69
N ALA A 129 -8.02 4.47 11.17
CA ALA A 129 -7.79 3.16 10.58
C ALA A 129 -9.12 2.41 10.43
N SER A 130 -9.46 2.05 9.20
CA SER A 130 -10.61 1.19 8.96
C SER A 130 -10.33 -0.21 9.53
N PRO A 131 -11.30 -0.86 10.20
CA PRO A 131 -11.14 -2.25 10.64
C PRO A 131 -10.88 -3.21 9.46
N GLU A 132 -11.36 -2.86 8.27
CA GLU A 132 -11.11 -3.60 7.03
C GLU A 132 -10.56 -2.65 5.95
N PRO A 133 -9.24 -2.38 5.92
CA PRO A 133 -8.66 -1.54 4.90
C PRO A 133 -8.81 -2.19 3.52
N ARG A 134 -9.17 -1.37 2.53
CA ARG A 134 -9.38 -1.81 1.15
C ARG A 134 -8.56 -0.97 0.18
N LEU A 135 -8.02 -1.64 -0.81
CA LEU A 135 -7.39 -1.00 -1.96
C LEU A 135 -8.47 -0.48 -2.90
N LEU A 136 -8.23 0.66 -3.49
CA LEU A 136 -8.93 1.14 -4.68
C LEU A 136 -8.21 0.59 -5.91
N VAL A 137 -8.88 -0.28 -6.67
CA VAL A 137 -8.40 -0.77 -7.97
C VAL A 137 -9.34 -0.21 -9.04
N SER A 138 -8.85 0.67 -9.88
CA SER A 138 -9.67 1.39 -10.84
C SER A 138 -9.28 1.05 -12.27
N LEU A 139 -10.26 0.58 -13.06
CA LEU A 139 -10.19 0.48 -14.52
C LEU A 139 -10.68 1.78 -15.13
N HIS A 140 -9.81 2.49 -15.82
CA HIS A 140 -10.13 3.75 -16.48
C HIS A 140 -10.88 3.48 -17.78
N LYS A 141 -12.11 4.02 -17.91
CA LYS A 141 -12.96 3.76 -19.07
C LYS A 141 -12.93 4.88 -20.09
N ASP A 142 -12.74 6.11 -19.62
CA ASP A 142 -12.76 7.31 -20.46
C ASP A 142 -12.06 8.48 -19.79
N GLY A 143 -11.48 9.39 -20.58
CA GLY A 143 -10.73 10.55 -20.13
C GLY A 143 -9.30 10.20 -19.72
N VAL A 144 -8.63 11.11 -19.01
CA VAL A 144 -7.25 10.98 -18.54
C VAL A 144 -7.16 11.40 -17.08
N ALA A 145 -6.35 10.69 -16.31
CA ALA A 145 -6.02 11.04 -14.94
C ALA A 145 -4.51 11.04 -14.71
N MET A 146 -4.04 11.88 -13.78
CA MET A 146 -2.72 11.79 -13.17
C MET A 146 -2.90 11.23 -11.77
N VAL A 147 -2.20 10.16 -11.45
CA VAL A 147 -2.31 9.47 -10.17
C VAL A 147 -0.96 9.43 -9.49
N SER A 148 -0.89 9.83 -8.21
CA SER A 148 0.37 9.87 -7.46
C SER A 148 0.20 9.18 -6.10
N GLN A 149 1.17 8.34 -5.74
CA GLN A 149 1.30 7.71 -4.41
C GLN A 149 2.72 7.21 -4.17
N GLY A 150 3.26 7.46 -2.98
CA GLY A 150 4.55 6.91 -2.56
C GLY A 150 5.72 7.36 -3.43
N GLY A 151 5.70 8.60 -3.93
CA GLY A 151 6.73 9.18 -4.80
C GLY A 151 6.67 8.73 -6.27
N ARG A 152 5.65 7.93 -6.64
CA ARG A 152 5.38 7.55 -8.04
C ARG A 152 4.22 8.35 -8.58
N GLU A 153 4.29 8.65 -9.85
CA GLU A 153 3.24 9.34 -10.59
C GLU A 153 3.08 8.69 -11.97
N SER A 154 1.84 8.52 -12.39
CA SER A 154 1.53 7.96 -13.71
C SER A 154 0.34 8.65 -14.35
N ARG A 155 0.44 8.84 -15.66
CA ARG A 155 -0.67 9.20 -16.51
C ARG A 155 -1.48 7.95 -16.84
N ILE A 156 -2.75 7.98 -16.51
CA ILE A 156 -3.71 6.88 -16.71
C ILE A 156 -4.58 7.22 -17.92
N GLU A 157 -4.64 6.30 -18.86
CA GLU A 157 -5.39 6.42 -20.10
C GLU A 157 -6.56 5.41 -20.15
N PRO A 158 -7.52 5.58 -21.05
CA PRO A 158 -8.62 4.61 -21.20
C PRO A 158 -8.10 3.19 -21.45
N GLY A 159 -8.61 2.24 -20.69
CA GLY A 159 -8.16 0.84 -20.68
C GLY A 159 -7.11 0.52 -19.62
N ASP A 160 -6.46 1.51 -19.04
CA ASP A 160 -5.50 1.25 -17.97
C ASP A 160 -6.18 0.87 -16.65
N VAL A 161 -5.48 0.03 -15.89
CA VAL A 161 -5.80 -0.26 -14.50
C VAL A 161 -4.76 0.39 -13.60
N PHE A 162 -5.15 0.92 -12.46
CA PHE A 162 -4.22 1.38 -11.43
C PHE A 162 -4.72 1.00 -10.03
N VAL A 163 -3.79 0.96 -9.09
CA VAL A 163 -4.05 0.62 -7.68
C VAL A 163 -3.64 1.77 -6.78
N ILE A 164 -4.51 2.12 -5.83
CA ILE A 164 -4.23 3.05 -4.74
C ILE A 164 -4.50 2.36 -3.41
N ASP A 165 -3.61 2.56 -2.44
CA ASP A 165 -3.85 2.23 -1.04
C ASP A 165 -4.37 3.47 -0.30
N PRO A 166 -5.67 3.59 -0.01
CA PRO A 166 -6.24 4.79 0.62
C PRO A 166 -5.79 5.02 2.07
N SER A 167 -5.12 4.05 2.69
CA SER A 167 -4.54 4.22 4.02
C SER A 167 -3.25 5.06 4.02
N ARG A 168 -2.72 5.39 2.84
CA ARG A 168 -1.49 6.15 2.61
C ARG A 168 -1.79 7.40 1.80
N PRO A 169 -0.99 8.47 1.94
CA PRO A 169 -1.16 9.68 1.14
C PRO A 169 -1.17 9.39 -0.37
N PHE A 170 -2.16 9.93 -1.07
CA PHE A 170 -2.28 9.88 -2.53
C PHE A 170 -2.91 11.15 -3.09
N SER A 171 -2.72 11.37 -4.39
CA SER A 171 -3.47 12.36 -5.15
C SER A 171 -3.91 11.81 -6.50
N ILE A 172 -5.07 12.27 -6.97
CA ILE A 172 -5.60 11.96 -8.30
C ILE A 172 -6.11 13.26 -8.90
N GLU A 173 -5.58 13.64 -10.06
CA GLU A 173 -6.06 14.78 -10.85
C GLU A 173 -6.71 14.24 -12.11
N THR A 174 -7.93 14.67 -12.40
CA THR A 174 -8.70 14.17 -13.54
C THR A 174 -9.27 15.29 -14.38
N GLY A 175 -9.37 15.04 -15.70
CA GLY A 175 -10.33 15.70 -16.56
C GLY A 175 -11.77 15.19 -16.34
N GLU A 176 -12.62 15.23 -17.34
CA GLU A 176 -13.87 14.46 -17.32
C GLU A 176 -13.52 12.98 -17.53
N VAL A 177 -13.93 12.11 -16.58
CA VAL A 177 -13.53 10.70 -16.58
C VAL A 177 -14.71 9.79 -16.25
N ARG A 178 -14.62 8.56 -16.76
CA ARG A 178 -15.42 7.41 -16.32
C ARG A 178 -14.51 6.30 -15.87
N SER A 179 -14.84 5.65 -14.77
CA SER A 179 -14.07 4.55 -14.23
C SER A 179 -14.94 3.47 -13.60
N HIS A 180 -14.45 2.24 -13.63
CA HIS A 180 -14.95 1.09 -12.89
C HIS A 180 -14.00 0.78 -11.75
N SER A 181 -14.42 1.01 -10.53
CA SER A 181 -13.57 0.84 -9.34
C SER A 181 -14.03 -0.37 -8.53
N VAL A 182 -13.07 -1.23 -8.18
CA VAL A 182 -13.25 -2.39 -7.30
C VAL A 182 -12.49 -2.12 -6.01
N TYR A 183 -13.11 -2.39 -4.86
CA TYR A 183 -12.49 -2.19 -3.55
C TYR A 183 -12.18 -3.55 -2.94
N LEU A 184 -10.92 -3.95 -2.98
CA LEU A 184 -10.45 -5.27 -2.54
C LEU A 184 -9.82 -5.19 -1.13
N PRO A 185 -9.99 -6.23 -0.29
CA PRO A 185 -9.31 -6.28 1.01
C PRO A 185 -7.79 -6.17 0.83
N THR A 186 -7.17 -5.18 1.49
CA THR A 186 -5.72 -4.93 1.38
C THR A 186 -4.91 -6.15 1.81
N SER A 187 -5.36 -6.87 2.85
CA SER A 187 -4.69 -8.08 3.35
C SER A 187 -4.65 -9.19 2.30
N ALA A 188 -5.75 -9.42 1.57
CA ALA A 188 -5.83 -10.46 0.54
C ALA A 188 -4.89 -10.17 -0.63
N VAL A 189 -4.86 -8.93 -1.12
CA VAL A 189 -3.95 -8.54 -2.22
C VAL A 189 -2.50 -8.54 -1.76
N ARG A 190 -2.20 -8.03 -0.55
CA ARG A 190 -0.83 -7.97 -0.01
C ARG A 190 -0.25 -9.36 0.24
N ALA A 191 -1.07 -10.35 0.58
CA ALA A 191 -0.64 -11.76 0.69
C ALA A 191 -0.13 -12.31 -0.65
N LEU A 192 -0.74 -11.91 -1.77
CA LEU A 192 -0.39 -12.35 -3.13
C LEU A 192 0.69 -11.46 -3.78
N VAL A 193 0.71 -10.17 -3.43
CA VAL A 193 1.64 -9.16 -3.94
C VAL A 193 2.35 -8.49 -2.78
N PRO A 194 3.39 -9.10 -2.22
CA PRO A 194 4.13 -8.53 -1.08
C PRO A 194 4.73 -7.15 -1.34
N GLN A 195 5.08 -6.85 -2.61
CA GLN A 195 5.59 -5.56 -3.06
C GLN A 195 4.47 -4.62 -3.55
N LEU A 196 3.27 -4.74 -2.99
CA LEU A 196 2.13 -3.92 -3.37
C LEU A 196 2.44 -2.42 -3.34
N ASP A 197 3.27 -2.00 -2.38
CA ASP A 197 3.66 -0.60 -2.22
C ASP A 197 4.48 -0.07 -3.41
N ASP A 198 5.15 -0.95 -4.16
CA ASP A 198 5.98 -0.58 -5.32
C ASP A 198 5.17 -0.47 -6.62
N VAL A 199 3.94 -0.95 -6.64
CA VAL A 199 3.06 -0.95 -7.82
C VAL A 199 1.85 -0.02 -7.68
N THR A 200 1.67 0.62 -6.54
CA THR A 200 0.63 1.65 -6.39
C THR A 200 0.93 2.88 -7.25
N ALA A 201 -0.10 3.51 -7.80
CA ALA A 201 -0.05 4.65 -8.71
C ALA A 201 0.72 4.39 -10.03
N LEU A 202 0.93 3.12 -10.42
CA LEU A 202 1.45 2.78 -11.74
C LEU A 202 0.30 2.50 -12.72
N ALA A 203 0.49 2.92 -13.97
CA ALA A 203 -0.41 2.56 -15.07
C ALA A 203 -0.14 1.12 -15.51
N ILE A 204 -1.12 0.25 -15.34
CA ILE A 204 -1.08 -1.16 -15.75
C ILE A 204 -1.81 -1.24 -17.08
N ARG A 205 -1.04 -1.38 -18.17
CA ARG A 205 -1.61 -1.52 -19.51
C ARG A 205 -2.37 -2.82 -19.65
N SER A 206 -3.64 -2.76 -20.05
CA SER A 206 -4.53 -3.92 -20.08
C SER A 206 -4.89 -4.38 -21.51
N GLU A 207 -3.99 -4.19 -22.46
CA GLU A 207 -4.20 -4.55 -23.88
C GLU A 207 -4.03 -6.05 -24.12
N SER A 208 -3.22 -6.73 -23.31
CA SER A 208 -2.92 -8.15 -23.47
C SER A 208 -2.60 -8.83 -22.14
N GLY A 209 -2.50 -10.17 -22.17
CA GLY A 209 -2.07 -10.98 -21.03
C GLY A 209 -3.03 -10.95 -19.83
N ALA A 210 -2.49 -11.12 -18.65
CA ALA A 210 -3.27 -11.20 -17.40
C ALA A 210 -4.00 -9.90 -17.08
N ALA A 211 -3.45 -8.75 -17.45
CA ALA A 211 -4.11 -7.46 -17.27
C ALA A 211 -5.36 -7.32 -18.15
N ALA A 212 -5.33 -7.83 -19.39
CA ALA A 212 -6.50 -7.88 -20.25
C ALA A 212 -7.59 -8.81 -19.69
N MET A 213 -7.21 -9.94 -19.09
CA MET A 213 -8.14 -10.84 -18.41
C MET A 213 -8.78 -10.18 -17.20
N TYR A 214 -7.99 -9.47 -16.38
CA TYR A 214 -8.53 -8.70 -15.25
C TYR A 214 -9.52 -7.64 -15.73
N ARG A 215 -9.18 -6.87 -16.77
CA ARG A 215 -10.06 -5.89 -17.38
C ARG A 215 -11.37 -6.50 -17.83
N ALA A 216 -11.32 -7.60 -18.60
CA ALA A 216 -12.52 -8.29 -19.10
C ALA A 216 -13.40 -8.79 -17.95
N ALA A 217 -12.78 -9.37 -16.90
CA ALA A 217 -13.53 -9.81 -15.71
C ALA A 217 -14.21 -8.64 -14.98
N VAL A 218 -13.53 -7.50 -14.85
CA VAL A 218 -14.11 -6.29 -14.24
C VAL A 218 -15.24 -5.74 -15.12
N ASP A 219 -15.08 -5.64 -16.43
CA ASP A 219 -16.12 -5.15 -17.33
C ASP A 219 -17.37 -6.03 -17.27
N GLU A 220 -17.23 -7.36 -17.33
CA GLU A 220 -18.34 -8.30 -17.21
C GLU A 220 -19.00 -8.23 -15.83
N LEU A 221 -18.20 -8.09 -14.77
CA LEU A 221 -18.70 -7.93 -13.42
C LEU A 221 -19.60 -6.68 -13.29
N PHE A 222 -19.22 -5.55 -13.87
CA PHE A 222 -20.05 -4.34 -13.88
C PHE A 222 -21.31 -4.48 -14.73
N ALA A 223 -21.26 -5.26 -15.81
CA ALA A 223 -22.43 -5.53 -16.65
C ALA A 223 -23.47 -6.41 -15.93
N THR A 224 -23.02 -7.31 -15.04
CA THR A 224 -23.88 -8.34 -14.42
C THR A 224 -24.15 -8.10 -12.93
N ALA A 225 -23.46 -7.15 -12.27
CA ALA A 225 -23.49 -6.94 -10.82
C ALA A 225 -24.90 -6.87 -10.21
N ALA A 226 -25.87 -6.26 -10.91
CA ALA A 226 -27.23 -6.11 -10.43
C ALA A 226 -28.04 -7.44 -10.43
N SER A 227 -27.60 -8.45 -11.17
CA SER A 227 -28.24 -9.76 -11.31
C SER A 227 -27.50 -10.89 -10.59
N LEU A 228 -26.30 -10.63 -10.05
CA LEU A 228 -25.53 -11.61 -9.29
C LEU A 228 -26.23 -11.99 -7.99
N LYS A 229 -26.26 -13.29 -7.70
CA LYS A 229 -26.63 -13.78 -6.39
C LYS A 229 -25.52 -13.48 -5.39
N ASP A 230 -25.88 -13.28 -4.11
CA ASP A 230 -24.94 -12.92 -3.05
C ASP A 230 -23.76 -13.90 -2.92
N ASP A 231 -24.02 -15.22 -2.99
CA ASP A 231 -22.99 -16.27 -2.92
C ASP A 231 -22.02 -16.22 -4.10
N ASP A 232 -22.53 -15.94 -5.33
CA ASP A 232 -21.68 -15.85 -6.52
C ASP A 232 -20.85 -14.56 -6.46
N ALA A 233 -21.43 -13.46 -5.99
CA ALA A 233 -20.74 -12.19 -5.79
C ALA A 233 -19.60 -12.33 -4.74
N ASP A 234 -19.83 -13.05 -3.64
CA ASP A 234 -18.82 -13.31 -2.61
C ASP A 234 -17.65 -14.15 -3.17
N ARG A 235 -17.94 -15.22 -3.94
CA ARG A 235 -16.91 -16.06 -4.59
C ARG A 235 -16.09 -15.27 -5.61
N ILE A 236 -16.73 -14.40 -6.41
CA ILE A 236 -16.05 -13.52 -7.35
C ILE A 236 -15.16 -12.53 -6.58
N GLY A 237 -15.68 -11.96 -5.49
CA GLY A 237 -14.92 -11.05 -4.63
C GLY A 237 -13.65 -11.68 -4.05
N GLU A 238 -13.69 -12.99 -3.75
CA GLU A 238 -12.53 -13.78 -3.29
C GLU A 238 -11.55 -14.11 -4.44
N ALA A 239 -12.02 -14.25 -5.67
CA ALA A 239 -11.19 -14.58 -6.83
C ALA A 239 -10.48 -13.36 -7.42
N LEU A 240 -11.06 -12.16 -7.34
CA LEU A 240 -10.50 -10.95 -7.94
C LEU A 240 -9.08 -10.59 -7.47
N PRO A 241 -8.68 -10.75 -6.19
CA PRO A 241 -7.31 -10.54 -5.75
C PRO A 241 -6.28 -11.38 -6.53
N TYR A 242 -6.61 -12.62 -6.90
CA TYR A 242 -5.71 -13.50 -7.68
C TYR A 242 -5.54 -13.01 -9.12
N LEU A 243 -6.63 -12.60 -9.77
CA LEU A 243 -6.57 -12.01 -11.12
C LEU A 243 -5.79 -10.69 -11.11
N LEU A 244 -6.02 -9.84 -10.09
CA LEU A 244 -5.25 -8.62 -9.93
C LEU A 244 -3.76 -8.90 -9.70
N ALA A 245 -3.42 -9.87 -8.85
CA ALA A 245 -2.02 -10.24 -8.60
C ALA A 245 -1.32 -10.72 -9.88
N ALA A 246 -2.02 -11.47 -10.73
CA ALA A 246 -1.50 -11.87 -12.04
C ALA A 246 -1.31 -10.66 -12.97
N ALA A 247 -2.25 -9.71 -12.97
CA ALA A 247 -2.17 -8.48 -13.77
C ALA A 247 -1.02 -7.55 -13.31
N LEU A 248 -0.75 -7.50 -12.02
CA LEU A 248 0.35 -6.71 -11.42
C LEU A 248 1.73 -7.33 -11.66
N SER A 249 1.81 -8.64 -11.93
CA SER A 249 3.07 -9.37 -12.13
C SER A 249 4.01 -8.76 -13.19
N PRO A 250 3.54 -8.34 -14.39
CA PRO A 250 4.39 -7.67 -15.38
C PRO A 250 4.91 -6.30 -14.93
N SER A 251 4.08 -5.54 -14.19
CA SER A 251 4.47 -4.23 -13.65
C SER A 251 5.51 -4.34 -12.53
N CYS A 252 5.50 -5.46 -11.81
CA CYS A 252 6.58 -5.85 -10.92
C CYS A 252 7.83 -6.33 -11.69
N ALA A 253 7.72 -6.57 -13.01
CA ALA A 253 8.76 -7.23 -13.82
C ALA A 253 9.51 -6.28 -14.76
N SER A 254 9.06 -5.03 -15.01
CA SER A 254 9.62 -4.22 -16.10
C SER A 254 11.01 -3.63 -15.84
N ASP A 255 11.50 -3.60 -14.56
CA ASP A 255 12.92 -3.37 -14.21
C ASP A 255 13.37 -4.24 -13.01
N ALA A 256 12.53 -5.12 -12.53
CA ALA A 256 12.63 -5.78 -11.24
C ALA A 256 12.68 -7.31 -11.30
N MET A 257 12.80 -7.94 -12.47
CA MET A 257 13.05 -9.40 -12.49
C MET A 257 14.32 -9.74 -11.69
N PRO A 258 15.44 -9.04 -11.84
CA PRO A 258 16.57 -9.21 -10.93
C PRO A 258 16.21 -8.83 -9.48
N SER A 259 15.46 -7.75 -9.26
CA SER A 259 15.10 -7.26 -7.92
C SER A 259 14.10 -8.13 -7.19
N ARG A 260 13.12 -8.73 -7.88
CA ARG A 260 12.12 -9.63 -7.27
C ARG A 260 12.76 -10.95 -6.84
N LEU A 261 13.58 -11.55 -7.69
CA LEU A 261 14.35 -12.76 -7.34
C LEU A 261 15.34 -12.45 -6.20
N LYS A 262 16.00 -11.29 -6.27
CA LYS A 262 16.87 -10.75 -5.22
C LYS A 262 16.13 -10.64 -3.89
N LEU A 263 14.91 -10.08 -3.88
CA LEU A 263 14.09 -9.91 -2.69
C LEU A 263 13.56 -11.24 -2.13
N LEU A 264 13.16 -12.18 -3.00
CA LEU A 264 12.75 -13.52 -2.58
C LEU A 264 13.92 -14.29 -1.96
N HIS A 265 15.10 -14.25 -2.59
CA HIS A 265 16.30 -14.84 -2.03
C HIS A 265 16.67 -14.19 -0.70
N LYS A 266 16.61 -12.88 -0.60
CA LYS A 266 16.87 -12.14 0.64
C LYS A 266 15.92 -12.57 1.77
N ARG A 267 14.60 -12.68 1.49
CA ARG A 267 13.63 -13.20 2.48
C ARG A 267 13.96 -14.62 2.92
N ARG A 268 14.33 -15.51 1.98
CA ARG A 268 14.74 -16.88 2.32
C ARG A 268 16.00 -16.88 3.18
N ILE A 269 16.98 -16.02 2.89
CA ILE A 269 18.18 -15.86 3.71
C ILE A 269 17.81 -15.42 5.12
N LEU A 270 17.01 -14.35 5.28
CA LEU A 270 16.61 -13.82 6.58
C LEU A 270 15.77 -14.83 7.38
N GLN A 271 14.88 -15.57 6.73
CA GLN A 271 14.08 -16.62 7.36
C GLN A 271 14.97 -17.77 7.82
N PHE A 272 15.85 -18.28 6.95
CA PHE A 272 16.79 -19.35 7.29
C PHE A 272 17.66 -18.97 8.49
N VAL A 273 18.21 -17.75 8.51
CA VAL A 273 18.99 -17.25 9.63
C VAL A 273 18.17 -17.25 10.93
N ARG A 274 16.92 -16.73 10.91
CA ARG A 274 16.06 -16.70 12.10
C ARG A 274 15.74 -18.08 12.66
N GLU A 275 15.57 -19.06 11.78
CA GLU A 275 15.32 -20.47 12.14
C GLU A 275 16.54 -21.18 12.69
N HIS A 276 17.77 -20.72 12.33
CA HIS A 276 19.03 -21.36 12.70
C HIS A 276 19.92 -20.48 13.60
N LEU A 277 19.39 -19.42 14.24
CA LEU A 277 20.16 -18.52 15.10
C LEU A 277 20.87 -19.22 16.26
N SER A 278 20.30 -20.32 16.75
CA SER A 278 20.88 -21.13 17.83
C SER A 278 22.04 -22.03 17.39
N ASP A 279 22.26 -22.21 16.10
CA ASP A 279 23.39 -22.99 15.59
C ASP A 279 24.71 -22.20 15.71
N PRO A 280 25.67 -22.61 16.57
CA PRO A 280 26.94 -21.92 16.71
C PRO A 280 27.81 -21.96 15.45
N GLN A 281 27.55 -22.92 14.51
CA GLN A 281 28.23 -23.06 13.23
C GLN A 281 27.58 -22.28 12.09
N LEU A 282 26.53 -21.47 12.39
CA LEU A 282 25.86 -20.67 11.37
C LEU A 282 26.82 -19.61 10.81
N ASP A 283 27.28 -19.86 9.57
CA ASP A 283 28.13 -18.98 8.79
C ASP A 283 27.52 -18.71 7.40
N ALA A 284 28.15 -17.85 6.62
CA ALA A 284 27.67 -17.50 5.26
C ALA A 284 27.60 -18.72 4.33
N ASN A 285 28.48 -19.71 4.49
CA ASN A 285 28.47 -20.94 3.68
C ASN A 285 27.31 -21.85 4.08
N THR A 286 27.02 -21.97 5.37
CA THR A 286 25.88 -22.73 5.89
C THR A 286 24.57 -22.09 5.45
N ILE A 287 24.47 -20.77 5.54
CA ILE A 287 23.30 -20.02 5.02
C ILE A 287 23.16 -20.27 3.52
N ALA A 288 24.22 -20.10 2.74
CA ALA A 288 24.21 -20.28 1.30
C ALA A 288 23.73 -21.68 0.88
N ARG A 289 24.23 -22.73 1.52
CA ARG A 289 23.80 -24.11 1.31
C ARG A 289 22.31 -24.30 1.66
N GLY A 290 21.87 -23.77 2.79
CA GLY A 290 20.48 -23.88 3.26
C GLY A 290 19.46 -23.21 2.35
N VAL A 291 19.87 -22.16 1.63
CA VAL A 291 18.99 -21.46 0.66
C VAL A 291 19.27 -21.79 -0.79
N ASN A 292 20.17 -22.76 -1.09
CA ASN A 292 20.61 -23.17 -2.44
C ASN A 292 21.17 -22.00 -3.28
N LEU A 293 22.04 -21.20 -2.68
CA LEU A 293 22.74 -20.08 -3.33
C LEU A 293 24.27 -20.23 -3.12
N SER A 294 25.07 -19.49 -3.89
CA SER A 294 26.49 -19.36 -3.58
C SER A 294 26.72 -18.36 -2.45
N ALA A 295 27.77 -18.53 -1.66
CA ALA A 295 28.11 -17.58 -0.57
C ALA A 295 28.33 -16.16 -1.12
N ARG A 296 28.98 -16.04 -2.30
CA ARG A 296 29.15 -14.76 -3.00
C ARG A 296 27.80 -14.08 -3.27
N HIS A 297 26.83 -14.84 -3.79
CA HIS A 297 25.51 -14.30 -4.12
C HIS A 297 24.72 -13.90 -2.85
N VAL A 298 24.90 -14.64 -1.75
CA VAL A 298 24.32 -14.27 -0.44
C VAL A 298 24.88 -12.92 0.03
N TYR A 299 26.19 -12.71 -0.08
CA TYR A 299 26.82 -11.41 0.27
C TYR A 299 26.34 -10.29 -0.67
N GLU A 300 26.25 -10.52 -1.98
CA GLU A 300 25.73 -9.54 -2.94
C GLU A 300 24.30 -9.14 -2.65
N LEU A 301 23.43 -10.10 -2.27
CA LEU A 301 22.05 -9.86 -1.91
C LEU A 301 21.88 -9.04 -0.61
N CYS A 302 22.85 -9.14 0.29
CA CYS A 302 22.85 -8.45 1.59
C CYS A 302 23.75 -7.20 1.60
N SER A 303 24.39 -6.82 0.49
CA SER A 303 25.34 -5.69 0.40
C SER A 303 24.67 -4.33 0.62
N ASP A 304 23.38 -4.20 0.27
CA ASP A 304 22.61 -2.96 0.35
C ASP A 304 22.04 -2.72 1.77
N GLU A 305 22.29 -3.63 2.72
CA GLU A 305 21.83 -3.47 4.10
C GLU A 305 22.77 -2.55 4.89
N ALA A 306 22.17 -1.87 5.88
CA ALA A 306 22.91 -0.99 6.80
C ALA A 306 23.99 -1.74 7.61
N GLU A 307 23.90 -3.08 7.69
CA GLU A 307 24.78 -3.92 8.46
C GLU A 307 25.17 -5.19 7.68
N PRO A 308 26.46 -5.59 7.64
CA PRO A 308 26.89 -6.85 7.01
C PRO A 308 26.16 -8.06 7.59
N LEU A 309 25.85 -9.06 6.74
CA LEU A 309 25.05 -10.24 7.09
C LEU A 309 25.46 -10.89 8.41
N MET A 310 26.73 -11.22 8.59
CA MET A 310 27.17 -11.90 9.80
C MET A 310 27.11 -11.00 11.04
N LYS A 311 27.27 -9.70 10.88
CA LYS A 311 27.10 -8.74 11.97
C LYS A 311 25.62 -8.64 12.35
N TRP A 312 24.70 -8.67 11.38
CA TRP A 312 23.27 -8.77 11.63
C TRP A 312 22.88 -10.06 12.36
N VAL A 313 23.47 -11.22 11.99
CA VAL A 313 23.28 -12.49 12.74
C VAL A 313 23.65 -12.32 14.20
N TRP A 314 24.81 -11.68 14.48
CA TRP A 314 25.24 -11.40 15.84
C TRP A 314 24.30 -10.45 16.59
N SER A 315 23.81 -9.40 15.92
CA SER A 315 22.84 -8.45 16.47
C SER A 315 21.52 -9.17 16.84
N GLU A 316 20.99 -10.04 15.96
CA GLU A 316 19.79 -10.83 16.23
C GLU A 316 19.96 -11.79 17.42
N ARG A 317 21.10 -12.45 17.53
CA ARG A 317 21.42 -13.30 18.69
C ARG A 317 21.41 -12.50 19.99
N LEU A 318 22.03 -11.31 20.01
CA LEU A 318 22.03 -10.43 21.17
C LEU A 318 20.60 -9.97 21.54
N GLU A 319 19.77 -9.66 20.57
CA GLU A 319 18.36 -9.29 20.82
C GLU A 319 17.56 -10.46 21.40
N ARG A 320 17.80 -11.70 20.95
CA ARG A 320 17.18 -12.89 21.56
C ARG A 320 17.65 -13.09 22.98
N CYS A 321 18.96 -13.01 23.24
CA CYS A 321 19.49 -13.07 24.60
C CYS A 321 18.91 -11.98 25.52
N SER A 322 18.74 -10.76 25.02
CA SER A 322 18.21 -9.64 25.82
C SER A 322 16.76 -9.89 26.27
N ARG A 323 15.95 -10.52 25.42
CA ARG A 323 14.57 -10.93 25.76
C ARG A 323 14.56 -12.05 26.80
N ASP A 324 15.33 -13.11 26.56
CA ASP A 324 15.40 -14.27 27.44
C ASP A 324 15.98 -13.92 28.82
N LEU A 325 16.87 -12.97 28.90
CA LEU A 325 17.40 -12.47 30.18
C LEU A 325 16.35 -11.79 31.06
N ARG A 326 15.30 -11.23 30.47
CA ARG A 326 14.16 -10.60 31.16
C ARG A 326 12.97 -11.54 31.37
N GLU A 327 12.97 -12.69 30.69
CA GLU A 327 11.86 -13.64 30.74
C GLU A 327 11.78 -14.33 32.12
N PRO A 328 10.67 -14.16 32.87
CA PRO A 328 10.55 -14.73 34.21
C PRO A 328 10.69 -16.25 34.26
N SER A 329 10.22 -16.95 33.23
CA SER A 329 10.29 -18.40 33.11
C SER A 329 11.73 -18.93 32.94
N LEU A 330 12.65 -18.09 32.50
CA LEU A 330 14.06 -18.42 32.26
C LEU A 330 15.02 -17.91 33.37
N ARG A 331 14.49 -17.43 34.49
CA ARG A 331 15.31 -16.92 35.62
C ARG A 331 16.25 -17.96 36.21
N SER A 332 15.91 -19.24 36.17
CA SER A 332 16.75 -20.33 36.63
C SER A 332 17.95 -20.60 35.73
N ARG A 333 17.93 -20.21 34.46
CA ARG A 333 19.07 -20.36 33.55
C ARG A 333 20.14 -19.34 33.84
N THR A 334 21.39 -19.77 33.78
CA THR A 334 22.55 -18.88 33.86
C THR A 334 22.65 -18.00 32.62
N ILE A 335 23.38 -16.89 32.73
CA ILE A 335 23.68 -16.00 31.61
C ILE A 335 24.42 -16.77 30.51
N GLY A 336 25.36 -17.66 30.91
CA GLY A 336 26.11 -18.51 29.98
C GLY A 336 25.16 -19.48 29.20
N GLU A 337 24.23 -20.15 29.88
CA GLU A 337 23.29 -21.07 29.23
C GLU A 337 22.41 -20.34 28.20
N ILE A 338 21.96 -19.11 28.49
CA ILE A 338 21.21 -18.32 27.53
C ILE A 338 22.11 -17.92 26.33
N ALA A 339 23.35 -17.51 26.57
CA ALA A 339 24.28 -17.19 25.51
C ALA A 339 24.59 -18.39 24.62
N TYR A 340 24.90 -19.56 25.22
CA TYR A 340 25.12 -20.80 24.44
C TYR A 340 23.89 -21.26 23.66
N HIS A 341 22.70 -21.13 24.23
CA HIS A 341 21.45 -21.46 23.54
C HIS A 341 21.27 -20.65 22.25
N TRP A 342 21.71 -19.41 22.21
CA TRP A 342 21.63 -18.56 21.03
C TRP A 342 22.92 -18.55 20.19
N GLY A 343 23.73 -19.61 20.28
CA GLY A 343 24.86 -19.87 19.40
C GLY A 343 26.11 -19.04 19.68
N PHE A 344 26.26 -18.48 20.88
CA PHE A 344 27.55 -17.95 21.34
C PHE A 344 28.41 -19.10 21.81
N SER A 345 29.69 -19.13 21.43
CA SER A 345 30.64 -20.13 21.87
C SER A 345 31.49 -19.67 23.09
N ASP A 346 31.49 -18.38 23.38
CA ASP A 346 32.26 -17.76 24.47
C ASP A 346 31.46 -16.71 25.23
N VAL A 347 31.25 -16.91 26.51
CA VAL A 347 30.50 -16.03 27.42
C VAL A 347 31.19 -14.68 27.61
N SER A 348 32.53 -14.66 27.57
CA SER A 348 33.30 -13.41 27.72
C SER A 348 33.14 -12.52 26.47
N HIS A 349 33.19 -13.14 25.30
CA HIS A 349 32.88 -12.46 24.02
C HIS A 349 31.41 -11.96 23.99
N PHE A 350 30.47 -12.80 24.36
CA PHE A 350 29.06 -12.42 24.49
C PHE A 350 28.89 -11.21 25.42
N SER A 351 29.45 -11.25 26.61
CA SER A 351 29.29 -10.17 27.61
C SER A 351 29.84 -8.82 27.13
N ARG A 352 30.94 -8.84 26.40
CA ARG A 352 31.52 -7.63 25.78
C ARG A 352 30.62 -7.10 24.66
N ALA A 353 30.20 -7.98 23.76
CA ALA A 353 29.30 -7.62 22.65
C ALA A 353 27.95 -7.11 23.16
N PHE A 354 27.38 -7.73 24.20
CA PHE A 354 26.14 -7.30 24.84
C PHE A 354 26.26 -5.90 25.44
N LYS A 355 27.34 -5.64 26.21
CA LYS A 355 27.59 -4.32 26.79
C LYS A 355 27.80 -3.26 25.71
N GLN A 356 28.46 -3.61 24.61
CA GLN A 356 28.65 -2.69 23.48
C GLN A 356 27.31 -2.34 22.82
N ARG A 357 26.37 -3.30 22.70
CA ARG A 357 25.08 -3.13 22.04
C ARG A 357 24.08 -2.39 22.92
N PHE A 358 23.99 -2.73 24.21
CA PHE A 358 22.94 -2.27 25.12
C PHE A 358 23.45 -1.29 26.21
N ALA A 359 24.73 -0.92 26.20
CA ALA A 359 25.39 -0.02 27.12
C ALA A 359 25.48 -0.53 28.59
N VAL A 360 24.87 -1.68 28.90
CA VAL A 360 24.87 -2.32 30.23
C VAL A 360 25.27 -3.80 30.12
N THR A 361 25.77 -4.37 31.23
CA THR A 361 26.11 -5.79 31.22
C THR A 361 24.89 -6.70 31.23
N PRO A 362 25.01 -7.98 30.77
CA PRO A 362 23.90 -8.95 30.84
C PRO A 362 23.33 -9.14 32.24
N ARG A 363 24.21 -9.00 33.28
CA ARG A 363 23.82 -9.13 34.69
C ARG A 363 23.00 -7.95 35.19
N GLU A 364 23.35 -6.72 34.77
CA GLU A 364 22.59 -5.51 35.07
C GLU A 364 21.25 -5.55 34.35
N TRP A 365 21.24 -5.94 33.04
CA TRP A 365 20.06 -6.06 32.22
C TRP A 365 19.02 -7.05 32.79
N ARG A 366 19.46 -8.17 33.36
CA ARG A 366 18.59 -9.16 34.01
C ARG A 366 17.93 -8.62 35.29
N ARG A 367 18.55 -7.63 35.94
CA ARG A 367 18.05 -7.06 37.21
C ARG A 367 17.10 -5.88 37.00
N SER A 368 17.15 -5.24 35.82
CA SER A 368 16.28 -4.15 35.42
C SER A 368 14.92 -4.68 34.96
#